data_3a2a6670de5291f08305cbd65f8dfc62
#
_entry.id   3a2a6670de5291f08305cbd65f8dfc62
#
_cell.length_a   1.000
_cell.length_b   1.000
_cell.length_c   1.000
_cell.angle_alpha   90.00
_cell.angle_beta   90.00
_cell.angle_gamma   90.00
#
_symmetry.space_group_name_H-M   'P 1'
#
loop_
_entity.id
_entity.type
_entity.pdbx_description
1 polymer ?
#
loop_
_entity_poly.entity_id
_entity_poly.type
_entity_poly.pdbx_seq_one_letter_code
_entity_poly.pdbx_strand_id
1 'polypeptide(L)'
;DMTRSRGLGDVYKRQTYWTLPDETGKEAERDKPIDETKYTEITPDFKNTYFEEVINTLKKKFKLGRIRILLKEPRSTLSWHRDPEPRLHIPIITNPGCRMVIENIAKHMPADGSVTITNNTKYHNFFNGGEQDRIHIVACVLENPFN
;
A
#
# COMPACT_ATOMS: atom_id res chain seq x y z
N ASP A 1 -1.36 10.65 5.64
CA ASP A 1 -2.59 9.97 5.19
C ASP A 1 -3.45 10.92 4.37
N MET A 2 -3.92 10.46 3.23
CA MET A 2 -4.86 11.19 2.37
C MET A 2 -6.33 10.86 2.71
N THR A 3 -6.56 9.81 3.49
CA THR A 3 -7.88 9.33 3.88
C THR A 3 -8.00 9.14 5.38
N ARG A 4 -9.22 9.20 5.89
CA ARG A 4 -9.60 8.96 7.29
C ARG A 4 -10.81 8.03 7.38
N SER A 5 -11.01 7.43 8.55
CA SER A 5 -12.21 6.65 8.83
C SER A 5 -13.42 7.54 9.10
N ARG A 6 -14.60 7.05 8.76
CA ARG A 6 -15.88 7.66 9.12
C ARG A 6 -16.25 7.32 10.56
N GLY A 7 -16.55 8.35 11.38
CA GLY A 7 -17.22 8.19 12.67
C GLY A 7 -16.30 8.09 13.88
N LEU A 8 -16.76 8.70 14.99
CA LEU A 8 -16.15 8.66 16.32
C LEU A 8 -16.79 7.53 17.14
N GLY A 9 -16.70 6.28 16.75
CA GLY A 9 -17.34 5.23 17.54
C GLY A 9 -17.16 3.80 17.04
N ASP A 10 -16.55 3.62 15.91
CA ASP A 10 -16.21 2.27 15.48
C ASP A 10 -15.08 1.73 16.37
N VAL A 11 -15.41 0.68 17.11
CA VAL A 11 -14.39 -0.16 17.75
C VAL A 11 -13.49 -0.65 16.61
N TYR A 12 -12.29 -0.10 16.54
CA TYR A 12 -11.32 -0.46 15.52
C TYR A 12 -11.03 -1.96 15.61
N LYS A 13 -11.57 -2.74 14.69
CA LYS A 13 -11.07 -4.07 14.49
C LYS A 13 -9.63 -3.91 14.02
N ARG A 14 -8.69 -4.38 14.85
CA ARG A 14 -7.29 -4.43 14.46
C ARG A 14 -7.16 -5.33 13.23
N GLN A 15 -6.49 -4.85 12.19
CA GLN A 15 -6.07 -5.71 11.11
C GLN A 15 -4.81 -6.48 11.51
N THR A 16 -4.66 -7.64 10.90
CA THR A 16 -3.48 -8.49 11.08
C THR A 16 -2.68 -8.50 9.79
N TYR A 17 -1.37 -8.57 9.89
CA TYR A 17 -0.49 -8.97 8.79
C TYR A 17 0.41 -10.10 9.25
N TRP A 18 0.99 -10.83 8.31
CA TRP A 18 1.75 -12.04 8.61
C TRP A 18 3.19 -11.89 8.16
N THR A 19 4.11 -12.35 9.00
CA THR A 19 5.53 -12.45 8.68
C THR A 19 5.89 -13.89 8.30
N LEU A 20 7.08 -14.07 7.72
CA LEU A 20 7.53 -15.39 7.27
C LEU A 20 7.36 -16.46 8.35
N PRO A 21 7.05 -17.71 7.96
CA PRO A 21 6.94 -18.82 8.88
C PRO A 21 8.23 -19.05 9.69
N ASP A 22 8.05 -19.48 10.91
CA ASP A 22 9.14 -19.95 11.78
C ASP A 22 9.60 -21.38 11.42
N GLU A 23 10.48 -21.94 12.23
CA GLU A 23 11.00 -23.31 12.06
C GLU A 23 9.91 -24.39 12.05
N THR A 24 8.75 -24.11 12.65
CA THR A 24 7.61 -25.03 12.70
C THR A 24 6.65 -24.87 11.52
N GLY A 25 6.92 -23.91 10.63
CA GLY A 25 6.05 -23.56 9.51
C GLY A 25 4.88 -22.65 9.88
N LYS A 26 4.85 -22.10 11.09
CA LYS A 26 3.79 -21.21 11.56
C LYS A 26 4.16 -19.76 11.27
N GLU A 27 3.26 -19.06 10.56
CA GLU A 27 3.39 -17.62 10.33
C GLU A 27 3.23 -16.85 11.64
N ALA A 28 4.07 -15.86 11.86
CA ALA A 28 3.89 -14.93 12.97
C ALA A 28 2.86 -13.86 12.58
N GLU A 29 1.76 -13.81 13.33
CA GLU A 29 0.76 -12.77 13.20
C GLU A 29 1.22 -11.49 13.91
N ARG A 30 1.01 -10.36 13.25
CA ARG A 30 1.31 -9.02 13.76
C ARG A 30 0.07 -8.15 13.70
N ASP A 31 -0.20 -7.45 14.77
CA ASP A 31 -1.30 -6.49 14.83
C ASP A 31 -0.95 -5.21 14.05
N LYS A 32 -1.86 -4.80 13.17
CA LYS A 32 -1.90 -3.42 12.67
C LYS A 32 -2.75 -2.60 13.64
N PRO A 33 -2.28 -1.42 14.07
CA PRO A 33 -3.03 -0.58 15.02
C PRO A 33 -4.33 -0.01 14.45
N ILE A 34 -4.51 -0.07 13.13
CA ILE A 34 -5.66 0.49 12.42
C ILE A 34 -6.19 -0.48 11.35
N ASP A 35 -7.50 -0.45 11.15
CA ASP A 35 -8.17 -1.14 10.05
C ASP A 35 -8.19 -0.23 8.80
N GLU A 36 -7.31 -0.49 7.85
CA GLU A 36 -7.16 0.32 6.63
C GLU A 36 -8.42 0.31 5.74
N THR A 37 -9.30 -0.68 5.89
CA THR A 37 -10.54 -0.77 5.10
C THR A 37 -11.57 0.30 5.47
N LYS A 38 -11.46 0.88 6.67
CA LYS A 38 -12.36 1.92 7.19
C LYS A 38 -11.99 3.33 6.75
N TYR A 39 -10.82 3.53 6.17
CA TYR A 39 -10.30 4.85 5.76
C TYR A 39 -10.78 5.18 4.34
N THR A 40 -12.00 5.68 4.22
CA THR A 40 -12.67 5.91 2.93
C THR A 40 -12.94 7.39 2.62
N GLU A 41 -12.78 8.30 3.57
CA GLU A 41 -12.99 9.74 3.37
C GLU A 41 -11.65 10.46 3.16
N ILE A 42 -11.65 11.40 2.21
CA ILE A 42 -10.49 12.28 2.03
C ILE A 42 -10.31 13.22 3.22
N THR A 43 -9.06 13.41 3.64
CA THR A 43 -8.73 14.36 4.71
C THR A 43 -8.85 15.80 4.20
N PRO A 44 -9.15 16.78 5.09
CA PRO A 44 -9.32 18.17 4.68
C PRO A 44 -8.14 18.76 3.92
N ASP A 45 -6.90 18.37 4.27
CA ASP A 45 -5.66 18.87 3.65
C ASP A 45 -5.55 18.55 2.16
N PHE A 46 -6.25 17.51 1.69
CA PHE A 46 -6.24 17.07 0.29
C PHE A 46 -7.50 17.46 -0.47
N LYS A 47 -8.49 18.07 0.20
CA LYS A 47 -9.68 18.59 -0.48
C LYS A 47 -9.32 19.76 -1.39
N ASN A 48 -9.98 19.83 -2.56
CA ASN A 48 -9.75 20.85 -3.57
C ASN A 48 -8.34 20.87 -4.15
N THR A 49 -7.66 19.74 -4.12
CA THR A 49 -6.34 19.55 -4.72
C THR A 49 -6.41 18.58 -5.89
N TYR A 50 -5.35 18.55 -6.71
CA TYR A 50 -5.22 17.54 -7.77
C TYR A 50 -5.23 16.10 -7.23
N PHE A 51 -4.75 15.88 -6.01
CA PHE A 51 -4.83 14.58 -5.36
C PHE A 51 -6.27 14.10 -5.17
N GLU A 52 -7.19 14.99 -4.83
CA GLU A 52 -8.61 14.65 -4.73
C GLU A 52 -9.17 14.21 -6.09
N GLU A 53 -8.82 14.90 -7.17
CA GLU A 53 -9.22 14.52 -8.53
C GLU A 53 -8.71 13.12 -8.89
N VAL A 54 -7.45 12.82 -8.60
CA VAL A 54 -6.85 11.49 -8.80
C VAL A 54 -7.60 10.43 -8.01
N ILE A 55 -7.83 10.67 -6.71
CA ILE A 55 -8.55 9.73 -5.84
C ILE A 55 -9.97 9.49 -6.35
N ASN A 56 -10.69 10.53 -6.71
CA ASN A 56 -12.07 10.41 -7.22
C ASN A 56 -12.11 9.64 -8.55
N THR A 57 -11.11 9.83 -9.40
CA THR A 57 -10.98 9.07 -10.66
C THR A 57 -10.72 7.59 -10.39
N LEU A 58 -9.85 7.27 -9.46
CA LEU A 58 -9.55 5.88 -9.06
C LEU A 58 -10.78 5.19 -8.44
N LYS A 59 -11.52 5.90 -7.59
CA LYS A 59 -12.72 5.37 -6.92
C LYS A 59 -13.86 5.04 -7.88
N LYS A 60 -13.84 5.55 -9.09
CA LYS A 60 -14.79 5.14 -10.15
C LYS A 60 -14.52 3.72 -10.65
N LYS A 61 -13.30 3.23 -10.52
CA LYS A 61 -12.84 1.93 -11.03
C LYS A 61 -12.55 0.92 -9.94
N PHE A 62 -12.13 1.39 -8.77
CA PHE A 62 -11.66 0.54 -7.68
C PHE A 62 -12.33 0.93 -6.37
N LYS A 63 -12.64 -0.06 -5.57
CA LYS A 63 -13.07 0.15 -4.19
C LYS A 63 -11.83 0.24 -3.32
N LEU A 64 -11.58 1.42 -2.79
CA LEU A 64 -10.35 1.74 -2.07
C LEU A 64 -10.61 2.01 -0.58
N GLY A 65 -9.70 1.52 0.26
CA GLY A 65 -9.58 1.89 1.66
C GLY A 65 -8.54 3.01 1.84
N ARG A 66 -7.68 2.85 2.84
CA ARG A 66 -6.66 3.87 3.18
C ARG A 66 -5.76 4.19 2.00
N ILE A 67 -5.58 5.50 1.78
CA ILE A 67 -4.68 6.04 0.75
C ILE A 67 -3.62 6.89 1.43
N ARG A 68 -2.36 6.67 1.08
CA ARG A 68 -1.19 7.36 1.66
C ARG A 68 -0.23 7.79 0.57
N ILE A 69 0.49 8.89 0.84
CA ILE A 69 1.73 9.21 0.15
C ILE A 69 2.85 8.61 0.99
N LEU A 70 3.61 7.70 0.43
CA LEU A 70 4.67 6.98 1.13
C LEU A 70 6.02 7.25 0.50
N LEU A 71 6.95 7.69 1.35
CA LEU A 71 8.36 7.83 1.03
C LEU A 71 9.12 6.57 1.44
N LYS A 72 10.04 6.14 0.61
CA LYS A 72 11.03 5.09 0.91
C LYS A 72 12.43 5.62 0.61
N GLU A 73 13.22 5.74 1.65
CA GLU A 73 14.58 6.26 1.59
C GLU A 73 15.51 5.37 0.75
N PRO A 74 16.62 5.93 0.23
CA PRO A 74 17.64 5.15 -0.46
C PRO A 74 18.21 4.02 0.41
N ARG A 75 18.65 2.94 -0.21
CA ARG A 75 19.33 1.81 0.44
C ARG A 75 18.56 1.22 1.61
N SER A 76 17.26 1.13 1.46
CA SER A 76 16.37 0.62 2.50
C SER A 76 15.37 -0.39 1.97
N THR A 77 14.91 -1.24 2.87
CA THR A 77 13.97 -2.32 2.55
C THR A 77 12.88 -2.40 3.62
N LEU A 78 11.77 -3.00 3.26
CA LEU A 78 10.78 -3.49 4.20
C LEU A 78 11.09 -4.93 4.57
N SER A 79 10.53 -5.41 5.67
CA SER A 79 10.58 -6.85 6.00
C SER A 79 9.67 -7.65 5.06
N TRP A 80 9.97 -8.93 4.89
CA TRP A 80 9.06 -9.86 4.24
C TRP A 80 7.79 -10.03 5.06
N HIS A 81 6.64 -9.85 4.43
CA HIS A 81 5.33 -9.98 5.06
C HIS A 81 4.25 -10.18 3.98
N ARG A 82 3.05 -10.51 4.40
CA ARG A 82 1.85 -10.46 3.58
C ARG A 82 0.76 -9.67 4.28
N ASP A 83 -0.03 -8.98 3.52
CA ASP A 83 -1.14 -8.14 3.98
C ASP A 83 -2.51 -8.81 3.72
N PRO A 84 -3.57 -8.35 4.40
CA PRO A 84 -4.93 -8.84 4.12
C PRO A 84 -5.42 -8.49 2.73
N GLU A 85 -5.01 -7.33 2.19
CA GLU A 85 -5.50 -6.80 0.92
C GLU A 85 -4.37 -6.45 -0.06
N PRO A 86 -4.67 -6.48 -1.37
CA PRO A 86 -3.78 -5.92 -2.39
C PRO A 86 -3.54 -4.41 -2.21
N ARG A 87 -2.52 -3.92 -2.89
CA ARG A 87 -2.19 -2.48 -2.92
C ARG A 87 -2.20 -1.97 -4.35
N LEU A 88 -2.73 -0.75 -4.49
CA LEU A 88 -2.64 0.04 -5.71
C LEU A 88 -1.52 1.05 -5.53
N HIS A 89 -0.64 1.14 -6.51
CA HIS A 89 0.50 2.05 -6.52
C HIS A 89 0.43 3.03 -7.69
N ILE A 90 0.69 4.30 -7.40
CA ILE A 90 1.01 5.31 -8.40
C ILE A 90 2.39 5.89 -8.03
N PRO A 91 3.45 5.51 -8.75
CA PRO A 91 4.76 6.11 -8.55
C PRO A 91 4.77 7.59 -8.94
N ILE A 92 5.26 8.45 -8.03
CA ILE A 92 5.44 9.89 -8.28
C ILE A 92 6.92 10.18 -8.56
N ILE A 93 7.80 9.70 -7.68
CA ILE A 93 9.24 9.77 -7.79
C ILE A 93 9.79 8.36 -7.57
N THR A 94 10.62 7.90 -8.49
CA THR A 94 11.24 6.58 -8.40
C THR A 94 12.61 6.56 -9.06
N ASN A 95 13.33 5.47 -8.93
CA ASN A 95 14.60 5.22 -9.58
C ASN A 95 14.74 3.72 -9.94
N PRO A 96 15.66 3.34 -10.83
CA PRO A 96 15.81 1.94 -11.30
C PRO A 96 16.10 0.92 -10.19
N GLY A 97 16.61 1.37 -9.03
CA GLY A 97 16.88 0.52 -7.88
C GLY A 97 15.66 0.17 -7.05
N CYS A 98 14.49 0.78 -7.33
CA CYS A 98 13.25 0.50 -6.63
C CYS A 98 12.54 -0.72 -7.20
N ARG A 99 12.34 -1.76 -6.39
CA ARG A 99 11.69 -3.01 -6.80
C ARG A 99 10.64 -3.44 -5.78
N MET A 100 9.50 -3.86 -6.30
CA MET A 100 8.55 -4.69 -5.57
C MET A 100 8.89 -6.16 -5.85
N VAL A 101 9.06 -6.93 -4.81
CA VAL A 101 9.28 -8.38 -4.90
C VAL A 101 8.06 -9.07 -4.32
N ILE A 102 7.40 -9.88 -5.14
CA ILE A 102 6.29 -10.72 -4.72
C ILE A 102 6.67 -12.15 -5.01
N GLU A 103 6.77 -12.97 -3.96
CA GLU A 103 7.31 -14.33 -4.05
C GLU A 103 8.71 -14.30 -4.71
N ASN A 104 8.84 -14.83 -5.91
CA ASN A 104 10.12 -14.91 -6.63
C ASN A 104 10.23 -13.89 -7.79
N ILE A 105 9.30 -12.94 -7.89
CA ILE A 105 9.26 -11.99 -9.00
C ILE A 105 9.55 -10.58 -8.50
N ALA A 106 10.61 -9.98 -9.02
CA ALA A 106 10.99 -8.58 -8.77
C ALA A 106 10.61 -7.71 -9.95
N LYS A 107 9.82 -6.65 -9.71
CA LYS A 107 9.41 -5.69 -10.73
C LYS A 107 9.64 -4.26 -10.31
N HIS A 108 10.04 -3.44 -11.27
CA HIS A 108 10.05 -1.99 -11.15
C HIS A 108 8.72 -1.42 -11.61
N MET A 109 8.23 -0.41 -10.88
CA MET A 109 7.04 0.36 -11.26
C MET A 109 7.51 1.76 -11.69
N PRO A 110 7.40 2.13 -12.98
CA PRO A 110 7.88 3.41 -13.46
C PRO A 110 6.96 4.57 -13.05
N ALA A 111 7.52 5.77 -12.90
CA ALA A 111 6.77 7.01 -12.66
C ALA A 111 6.35 7.63 -14.01
N ASP A 112 5.44 6.99 -14.71
CA ASP A 112 4.98 7.35 -16.05
C ASP A 112 3.46 7.62 -16.12
N GLY A 113 2.82 7.79 -14.95
CA GLY A 113 1.37 7.95 -14.84
C GLY A 113 0.59 6.63 -14.80
N SER A 114 1.26 5.49 -14.94
CA SER A 114 0.60 4.19 -14.84
C SER A 114 0.21 3.85 -13.40
N VAL A 115 -0.86 3.06 -13.29
CA VAL A 115 -1.38 2.52 -12.02
C VAL A 115 -1.09 1.02 -12.00
N THR A 116 -0.46 0.56 -10.93
CA THR A 116 -0.13 -0.86 -10.75
C THR A 116 -0.83 -1.40 -9.51
N ILE A 117 -1.52 -2.53 -9.64
CA ILE A 117 -2.05 -3.27 -8.49
C ILE A 117 -1.12 -4.45 -8.22
N THR A 118 -0.68 -4.55 -6.97
CA THR A 118 0.22 -5.61 -6.50
C THR A 118 -0.52 -6.54 -5.55
N ASN A 119 -0.29 -7.86 -5.70
CA ASN A 119 -0.91 -8.87 -4.85
C ASN A 119 -0.18 -9.00 -3.51
N ASN A 120 -0.40 -8.06 -2.61
CA ASN A 120 0.19 -8.04 -1.27
C ASN A 120 -0.37 -9.12 -0.33
N THR A 121 -1.37 -9.88 -0.78
CA THR A 121 -1.83 -11.08 -0.04
C THR A 121 -0.85 -12.23 -0.13
N LYS A 122 0.12 -12.13 -1.04
CA LYS A 122 1.30 -12.99 -1.13
C LYS A 122 2.47 -12.39 -0.37
N TYR A 123 3.45 -13.23 0.00
CA TYR A 123 4.68 -12.71 0.62
C TYR A 123 5.40 -11.77 -0.32
N HIS A 124 5.69 -10.60 0.19
CA HIS A 124 6.29 -9.53 -0.59
C HIS A 124 7.25 -8.69 0.24
N ASN A 125 8.05 -7.94 -0.48
CA ASN A 125 8.96 -6.93 0.03
C ASN A 125 9.04 -5.79 -0.98
N PHE A 126 9.31 -4.59 -0.49
CA PHE A 126 9.70 -3.46 -1.33
C PHE A 126 11.05 -2.94 -0.87
N PHE A 127 11.97 -2.74 -1.79
CA PHE A 127 13.24 -2.12 -1.50
C PHE A 127 13.55 -0.96 -2.45
N ASN A 128 14.31 0.00 -1.94
CA ASN A 128 14.93 1.06 -2.71
C ASN A 128 16.46 0.86 -2.67
N GLY A 129 16.99 0.25 -3.71
CA GLY A 129 18.43 0.02 -3.89
C GLY A 129 19.16 1.18 -4.57
N GLY A 130 18.47 2.28 -4.86
CA GLY A 130 19.04 3.46 -5.51
C GLY A 130 19.60 4.48 -4.53
N GLU A 131 19.89 5.67 -5.05
CA GLU A 131 20.50 6.79 -4.33
C GLU A 131 19.51 7.93 -4.02
N GLN A 132 18.27 7.82 -4.47
CA GLN A 132 17.24 8.84 -4.30
C GLN A 132 16.01 8.29 -3.61
N ASP A 133 15.26 9.12 -2.93
CA ASP A 133 13.99 8.78 -2.34
C ASP A 133 13.00 8.26 -3.40
N ARG A 134 12.14 7.33 -2.98
CA ARG A 134 11.00 6.88 -3.74
C ARG A 134 9.72 7.40 -3.08
N ILE A 135 8.83 8.01 -3.86
CA ILE A 135 7.52 8.49 -3.40
C ILE A 135 6.44 7.87 -4.27
N HIS A 136 5.53 7.14 -3.62
CA HIS A 136 4.34 6.57 -4.24
C HIS A 136 3.07 7.05 -3.53
N ILE A 137 1.97 7.19 -4.28
CA ILE A 137 0.64 7.06 -3.73
C ILE A 137 0.37 5.56 -3.61
N VAL A 138 -0.05 5.12 -2.42
CA VAL A 138 -0.37 3.71 -2.15
C VAL A 138 -1.77 3.63 -1.54
N ALA A 139 -2.63 2.83 -2.16
CA ALA A 139 -4.00 2.61 -1.70
C ALA A 139 -4.26 1.15 -1.36
N CYS A 140 -5.04 0.92 -0.31
CA CYS A 140 -5.60 -0.39 0.00
C CYS A 140 -6.73 -0.71 -0.98
N VAL A 141 -6.71 -1.87 -1.62
CA VAL A 141 -7.72 -2.33 -2.58
C VAL A 141 -8.67 -3.30 -1.88
N LEU A 142 -9.96 -2.93 -1.76
CA LEU A 142 -10.94 -3.68 -0.97
C LEU A 142 -11.57 -4.85 -1.72
N GLU A 143 -11.53 -4.82 -3.04
CA GLU A 143 -11.96 -5.94 -3.89
C GLU A 143 -10.73 -6.55 -4.56
N ASN A 144 -10.39 -7.77 -4.14
CA ASN A 144 -9.18 -8.43 -4.61
C ASN A 144 -9.35 -8.89 -6.08
N PRO A 145 -8.64 -8.29 -7.05
CA PRO A 145 -8.77 -8.65 -8.46
C PRO A 145 -8.02 -9.95 -8.82
N PHE A 146 -7.29 -10.55 -7.87
CA PHE A 146 -6.49 -11.75 -8.08
C PHE A 146 -7.19 -13.04 -7.63
N ASN A 147 -8.39 -12.92 -7.13
CA ASN A 147 -9.22 -14.08 -6.71
C ASN A 147 -10.19 -14.47 -7.79
#